data_059ed530670d8861e413e1eec5356553
#
_entry.id   059ed530670d8861e413e1eec5356553
#
_cell.length_a   1.000
_cell.length_b   1.000
_cell.length_c   1.000
_cell.angle_alpha   90.00
_cell.angle_beta   90.00
_cell.angle_gamma   90.00
#
_symmetry.space_group_name_H-M   'P 1'
#
loop_
_entity.id
_entity.type
_entity.pdbx_description
1 polymer ?
#
loop_
_entity_poly.entity_id
_entity_poly.type
_entity_poly.pdbx_seq_one_letter_code
_entity_poly.pdbx_strand_id
1 'polypeptide(L)'
;MATGTAMTSCSDDTLSNINTDKTKVNELDPNAQLTTALLQTYGDFSLMDTYRNYISGFPQYFAGGWNVTNYAGSNFREDDMSRRVWDRYYEISIKNLVDAIHNSADKANLNAALRIHRVYLTAVLADTYGDVPCSEAGLGYISGISTPKYDTVEELYSWFFDELDACEKQLGTGTDHISGDVTSMGGDVAQWKKYANALRMRYAMRISDVNPQKAKEEFEKAVAAGAIASAADDAYIKYADAPFTYYDGANDYDFRANALGEILYGQDATSPTMVCSTLFYQLQNTNDPRLYRICRHYYNIKHSQVKPDKEQNIDLTDDFLAYFQSKNLGEEPCNPGAAWYTDWMNPPTLDDLPTLKKYAEIDENTYANSDYIARASRPCLNIDFEMPSCPGDLMSYAEVEFLKAEAATKGWNVGGGDAESHYEAGVRASMELLNNYYLTSNKISEDEINEFIANNKLGDNPKETINTQAWILHMMNPSEGWANMRRSDYPAILNRDRLTKNGFTYTDSDWSMPVRLQYPELEAQYNNANYKAAIDRMGGTDNWHKRLWWDKADVNLQPDFNPPFGKGYSE
;
A
#
# COMPACT_ATOMS: atom_id res chain seq x y z
N MET A 1 13.94 -77.23 -33.47
CA MET A 1 13.15 -76.03 -33.73
C MET A 1 13.31 -75.06 -32.51
N ALA A 2 14.06 -73.97 -32.67
CA ALA A 2 14.27 -72.97 -31.63
C ALA A 2 13.28 -71.82 -31.92
N THR A 3 12.32 -71.66 -31.06
CA THR A 3 11.38 -70.54 -31.11
C THR A 3 12.03 -69.34 -30.48
N GLY A 4 12.47 -68.38 -31.32
CA GLY A 4 12.92 -67.05 -30.88
C GLY A 4 11.73 -66.18 -30.46
N THR A 5 11.69 -65.82 -29.19
CA THR A 5 10.79 -64.80 -28.69
C THR A 5 11.35 -63.42 -29.06
N ALA A 6 10.66 -62.73 -29.98
CA ALA A 6 10.94 -61.35 -30.26
C ALA A 6 10.54 -60.48 -29.07
N MET A 7 11.51 -59.84 -28.41
CA MET A 7 11.21 -58.77 -27.46
C MET A 7 10.85 -57.53 -28.28
N THR A 8 9.61 -57.12 -28.22
CA THR A 8 9.17 -55.82 -28.71
C THR A 8 9.69 -54.75 -27.76
N SER A 9 10.66 -53.98 -28.22
CA SER A 9 11.11 -52.77 -27.55
C SER A 9 9.90 -51.83 -27.46
N CYS A 10 9.57 -51.32 -26.29
CA CYS A 10 8.66 -50.21 -26.12
C CYS A 10 9.21 -49.01 -26.93
N SER A 11 8.38 -48.41 -27.75
CA SER A 11 8.78 -47.19 -28.45
C SER A 11 9.06 -46.05 -27.45
N ASP A 12 9.95 -45.12 -27.81
CA ASP A 12 10.26 -43.94 -26.98
C ASP A 12 9.02 -43.18 -26.59
N ASP A 13 7.99 -43.13 -27.44
CA ASP A 13 6.68 -42.53 -27.17
C ASP A 13 5.92 -43.25 -26.05
N THR A 14 6.03 -44.58 -25.96
CA THR A 14 5.38 -45.38 -24.89
C THR A 14 6.07 -45.14 -23.56
N LEU A 15 7.40 -45.08 -23.55
CA LEU A 15 8.18 -44.75 -22.35
C LEU A 15 7.96 -43.31 -21.88
N SER A 16 7.86 -42.37 -22.80
CA SER A 16 7.54 -41.00 -22.51
C SER A 16 6.15 -40.85 -21.90
N ASN A 17 5.13 -41.53 -22.45
CA ASN A 17 3.76 -41.52 -21.92
C ASN A 17 3.62 -42.22 -20.54
N ILE A 18 4.44 -43.22 -20.24
CA ILE A 18 4.48 -43.89 -18.94
C ILE A 18 5.18 -43.02 -17.90
N ASN A 19 6.21 -42.30 -18.29
CA ASN A 19 6.99 -41.42 -17.41
C ASN A 19 6.35 -40.03 -17.23
N THR A 20 5.34 -39.69 -18.04
CA THR A 20 4.63 -38.45 -17.87
C THR A 20 3.60 -38.62 -16.76
N ASP A 21 3.84 -37.97 -15.63
CA ASP A 21 2.88 -37.91 -14.54
C ASP A 21 1.66 -37.09 -14.97
N LYS A 22 0.59 -37.80 -15.34
CA LYS A 22 -0.67 -37.18 -15.80
C LYS A 22 -1.40 -36.38 -14.71
N THR A 23 -0.91 -36.44 -13.48
CA THR A 23 -1.45 -35.66 -12.34
C THR A 23 -0.70 -34.34 -12.19
N LYS A 24 0.44 -34.14 -12.86
CA LYS A 24 1.15 -32.88 -12.88
C LYS A 24 0.59 -31.99 -13.98
N VAL A 25 0.25 -30.78 -13.61
CA VAL A 25 -0.05 -29.70 -14.54
C VAL A 25 1.27 -29.34 -15.24
N ASN A 26 1.39 -29.67 -16.52
CA ASN A 26 2.61 -29.40 -17.28
C ASN A 26 2.74 -27.93 -17.71
N GLU A 27 1.62 -27.21 -17.79
CA GLU A 27 1.56 -25.78 -18.12
C GLU A 27 0.47 -25.13 -17.27
N LEU A 28 0.79 -24.05 -16.61
CA LEU A 28 -0.18 -23.23 -15.88
C LEU A 28 -0.92 -22.34 -16.89
N ASP A 29 -2.21 -22.11 -16.66
CA ASP A 29 -2.97 -21.15 -17.47
C ASP A 29 -2.48 -19.72 -17.14
N PRO A 30 -1.96 -18.96 -18.13
CA PRO A 30 -1.52 -17.58 -17.90
C PRO A 30 -2.60 -16.64 -17.34
N ASN A 31 -3.89 -16.89 -17.62
CA ASN A 31 -4.98 -16.15 -16.98
C ASN A 31 -5.07 -16.44 -15.48
N ALA A 32 -4.95 -17.71 -15.08
CA ALA A 32 -4.94 -18.07 -13.65
C ALA A 32 -3.73 -17.48 -12.91
N GLN A 33 -2.58 -17.42 -13.58
CA GLN A 33 -1.38 -16.78 -13.03
C GLN A 33 -1.54 -15.26 -12.90
N LEU A 34 -2.21 -14.59 -13.85
CA LEU A 34 -2.58 -13.18 -13.72
C LEU A 34 -3.50 -12.96 -12.52
N THR A 35 -4.56 -13.78 -12.40
CA THR A 35 -5.50 -13.72 -11.26
C THR A 35 -4.76 -13.85 -9.94
N THR A 36 -3.85 -14.82 -9.82
CA THR A 36 -3.05 -15.04 -8.61
C THR A 36 -2.18 -13.82 -8.29
N ALA A 37 -1.46 -13.28 -9.26
CA ALA A 37 -0.59 -12.13 -9.04
C ALA A 37 -1.37 -10.86 -8.66
N LEU A 38 -2.52 -10.63 -9.29
CA LEU A 38 -3.41 -9.52 -8.95
C LEU A 38 -3.94 -9.66 -7.52
N LEU A 39 -4.59 -10.78 -7.19
CA LEU A 39 -5.15 -10.98 -5.87
C LEU A 39 -4.10 -10.91 -4.76
N GLN A 40 -2.90 -11.42 -5.00
CA GLN A 40 -1.84 -11.41 -4.01
C GLN A 40 -1.31 -10.00 -3.71
N THR A 41 -1.52 -9.03 -4.59
CA THR A 41 -1.01 -7.67 -4.42
C THR A 41 -1.44 -7.03 -3.10
N TYR A 42 -2.70 -7.25 -2.67
CA TYR A 42 -3.23 -6.81 -1.38
C TYR A 42 -3.81 -7.96 -0.54
N GLY A 43 -3.92 -9.17 -1.10
CA GLY A 43 -4.54 -10.33 -0.43
C GLY A 43 -3.55 -11.22 0.31
N ASP A 44 -2.27 -10.93 0.27
CA ASP A 44 -1.25 -11.70 0.99
C ASP A 44 -1.01 -11.11 2.37
N PHE A 45 -1.47 -11.81 3.39
CA PHE A 45 -1.38 -11.38 4.78
C PHE A 45 0.08 -11.21 5.25
N SER A 46 0.97 -12.12 4.85
CA SER A 46 2.39 -12.04 5.20
C SER A 46 3.04 -10.79 4.59
N LEU A 47 2.73 -10.50 3.33
CA LEU A 47 3.20 -9.30 2.65
C LEU A 47 2.68 -8.03 3.34
N MET A 48 1.37 -7.99 3.66
CA MET A 48 0.73 -6.84 4.29
C MET A 48 1.22 -6.59 5.71
N ASP A 49 1.84 -7.57 6.36
CA ASP A 49 2.50 -7.37 7.65
C ASP A 49 3.70 -6.41 7.55
N THR A 50 4.46 -6.43 6.45
CA THR A 50 5.48 -5.40 6.18
C THR A 50 4.86 -4.01 5.99
N TYR A 51 3.69 -3.96 5.34
CA TYR A 51 2.96 -2.69 5.19
C TYR A 51 2.54 -2.14 6.54
N ARG A 52 1.93 -2.93 7.40
CA ARG A 52 1.55 -2.52 8.76
C ARG A 52 2.77 -2.09 9.58
N ASN A 53 3.82 -2.91 9.56
CA ASN A 53 4.96 -2.72 10.44
C ASN A 53 5.85 -1.53 10.06
N TYR A 54 5.98 -1.25 8.76
CA TYR A 54 6.91 -0.23 8.25
C TYR A 54 6.28 0.75 7.27
N ILE A 55 5.70 0.26 6.17
CA ILE A 55 5.35 1.08 5.01
C ILE A 55 4.24 2.09 5.34
N SER A 56 3.27 1.72 6.20
CA SER A 56 2.22 2.63 6.65
C SER A 56 2.64 3.53 7.80
N GLY A 57 3.62 3.09 8.59
CA GLY A 57 4.11 3.82 9.76
C GLY A 57 5.12 4.92 9.42
N PHE A 58 6.02 4.68 8.47
CA PHE A 58 7.01 5.69 8.08
C PHE A 58 6.37 6.98 7.54
N PRO A 59 5.39 6.94 6.64
CA PRO A 59 4.68 8.14 6.22
C PRO A 59 3.69 8.67 7.27
N GLN A 60 3.63 8.08 8.46
CA GLN A 60 2.81 8.51 9.58
C GLN A 60 1.31 8.52 9.29
N TYR A 61 0.81 7.51 8.55
CA TYR A 61 -0.62 7.26 8.42
C TYR A 61 -1.18 6.64 9.68
N PHE A 62 -0.50 5.59 10.16
CA PHE A 62 -0.93 4.80 11.29
C PHE A 62 0.16 4.76 12.37
N ALA A 63 -0.30 4.58 13.59
CA ALA A 63 0.50 4.43 14.78
C ALA A 63 -0.21 3.49 15.74
N GLY A 64 0.35 3.28 16.91
CA GLY A 64 -0.23 2.36 17.87
C GLY A 64 -0.07 0.91 17.43
N GLY A 65 -0.77 0.02 18.11
CA GLY A 65 -0.53 -1.41 18.00
C GLY A 65 0.91 -1.78 18.41
N TRP A 66 1.09 -2.99 18.86
CA TRP A 66 2.42 -3.50 19.18
C TRP A 66 3.38 -3.32 18.01
N ASN A 67 2.91 -3.66 16.81
CA ASN A 67 3.75 -3.79 15.64
C ASN A 67 4.20 -2.44 15.08
N VAL A 68 3.28 -1.52 14.78
CA VAL A 68 3.67 -0.20 14.22
C VAL A 68 4.57 0.56 15.18
N THR A 69 4.25 0.53 16.46
CA THR A 69 5.03 1.20 17.50
C THR A 69 6.45 0.64 17.62
N ASN A 70 6.60 -0.69 17.63
CA ASN A 70 7.91 -1.30 17.80
C ASN A 70 8.78 -1.21 16.55
N TYR A 71 8.21 -1.32 15.36
CA TYR A 71 8.99 -1.34 14.11
C TYR A 71 9.17 0.06 13.52
N ALA A 72 8.18 0.59 12.83
CA ALA A 72 8.29 1.92 12.21
C ALA A 72 8.45 3.04 13.26
N GLY A 73 7.68 2.97 14.34
CA GLY A 73 7.69 3.99 15.39
C GLY A 73 9.01 4.11 16.11
N SER A 74 9.76 3.02 16.29
CA SER A 74 11.03 2.95 17.02
C SER A 74 12.26 2.80 16.11
N ASN A 75 12.10 2.83 14.79
CA ASN A 75 13.16 2.46 13.85
C ASN A 75 13.82 1.11 14.19
N PHE A 76 13.01 0.15 14.62
CA PHE A 76 13.51 -1.18 14.90
C PHE A 76 13.51 -2.03 13.64
N ARG A 77 14.69 -2.35 13.14
CA ARG A 77 14.86 -3.27 12.02
C ARG A 77 14.73 -4.71 12.50
N GLU A 78 13.83 -5.44 11.86
CA GLU A 78 13.70 -6.88 12.02
C GLU A 78 13.57 -7.50 10.62
N ASP A 79 14.49 -8.42 10.28
CA ASP A 79 14.63 -8.94 8.92
C ASP A 79 13.38 -9.67 8.45
N ASP A 80 12.81 -10.53 9.28
CA ASP A 80 11.63 -11.31 8.91
C ASP A 80 10.43 -10.40 8.56
N MET A 81 10.22 -9.31 9.32
CA MET A 81 9.13 -8.39 9.06
C MET A 81 9.38 -7.44 7.89
N SER A 82 10.65 -7.05 7.66
CA SER A 82 10.99 -6.10 6.60
C SER A 82 11.13 -6.74 5.22
N ARG A 83 11.40 -8.05 5.14
CA ARG A 83 11.64 -8.76 3.87
C ARG A 83 10.40 -9.35 3.21
N ARG A 84 9.24 -9.41 3.87
CA ARG A 84 8.09 -10.16 3.37
C ARG A 84 7.53 -9.67 2.04
N VAL A 85 7.63 -8.36 1.74
CA VAL A 85 7.30 -7.82 0.41
C VAL A 85 8.23 -8.40 -0.66
N TRP A 86 9.53 -8.45 -0.38
CA TRP A 86 10.51 -9.08 -1.25
C TRP A 86 10.21 -10.54 -1.50
N ASP A 87 10.13 -11.32 -0.41
CA ASP A 87 9.93 -12.77 -0.48
C ASP A 87 8.64 -13.11 -1.26
N ARG A 88 7.52 -12.53 -0.86
CA ARG A 88 6.23 -12.89 -1.43
C ARG A 88 6.08 -12.45 -2.90
N TYR A 89 6.62 -11.30 -3.27
CA TYR A 89 6.57 -10.88 -4.67
C TYR A 89 7.47 -11.75 -5.55
N TYR A 90 8.69 -12.09 -5.11
CA TYR A 90 9.56 -12.94 -5.93
C TYR A 90 9.14 -14.40 -5.96
N GLU A 91 8.78 -14.97 -4.82
CA GLU A 91 8.42 -16.39 -4.71
C GLU A 91 7.12 -16.74 -5.41
N ILE A 92 6.16 -15.81 -5.45
CA ILE A 92 4.83 -16.09 -5.99
C ILE A 92 4.53 -15.19 -7.19
N SER A 93 4.39 -13.87 -7.01
CA SER A 93 3.82 -13.00 -8.05
C SER A 93 4.73 -12.88 -9.27
N ILE A 94 6.00 -12.48 -9.10
CA ILE A 94 6.92 -12.24 -10.22
C ILE A 94 7.27 -13.55 -10.93
N LYS A 95 7.49 -14.62 -10.19
CA LYS A 95 7.73 -15.95 -10.79
C LYS A 95 6.57 -16.37 -11.69
N ASN A 96 5.33 -16.25 -11.21
CA ASN A 96 4.14 -16.59 -11.99
C ASN A 96 3.95 -15.67 -13.20
N LEU A 97 4.17 -14.36 -13.04
CA LEU A 97 4.07 -13.41 -14.15
C LEU A 97 5.11 -13.68 -15.24
N VAL A 98 6.37 -13.97 -14.88
CA VAL A 98 7.43 -14.27 -15.84
C VAL A 98 7.13 -15.55 -16.61
N ASP A 99 6.66 -16.60 -15.94
CA ASP A 99 6.22 -17.84 -16.58
C ASP A 99 5.02 -17.61 -17.51
N ALA A 100 4.01 -16.87 -17.04
CA ALA A 100 2.82 -16.52 -17.83
C ALA A 100 3.15 -15.67 -19.07
N ILE A 101 4.05 -14.70 -18.93
CA ILE A 101 4.52 -13.87 -20.05
C ILE A 101 5.23 -14.74 -21.09
N HIS A 102 6.07 -15.69 -20.66
CA HIS A 102 6.74 -16.63 -21.56
C HIS A 102 5.73 -17.50 -22.33
N ASN A 103 4.69 -17.98 -21.65
CA ASN A 103 3.71 -18.92 -22.19
C ASN A 103 2.52 -18.23 -22.88
N SER A 104 2.49 -16.92 -23.01
CA SER A 104 1.41 -16.14 -23.63
C SER A 104 1.86 -15.25 -24.80
N ALA A 105 3.01 -15.58 -25.42
CA ALA A 105 3.54 -14.76 -26.51
C ALA A 105 2.62 -14.61 -27.71
N ASP A 106 1.70 -15.56 -27.93
CA ASP A 106 0.66 -15.55 -28.97
C ASP A 106 -0.64 -14.84 -28.54
N LYS A 107 -0.76 -14.39 -27.29
CA LYS A 107 -1.94 -13.74 -26.70
C LYS A 107 -1.63 -12.29 -26.40
N ALA A 108 -1.80 -11.42 -27.39
CA ALA A 108 -1.30 -10.05 -27.32
C ALA A 108 -1.87 -9.25 -26.14
N ASN A 109 -3.19 -9.35 -25.88
CA ASN A 109 -3.83 -8.58 -24.82
C ASN A 109 -3.45 -9.11 -23.43
N LEU A 110 -3.52 -10.43 -23.23
CA LEU A 110 -3.15 -11.05 -21.95
C LEU A 110 -1.68 -10.85 -21.63
N ASN A 111 -0.79 -11.04 -22.61
CA ASN A 111 0.66 -10.81 -22.45
C ASN A 111 0.97 -9.38 -22.03
N ALA A 112 0.31 -8.38 -22.64
CA ALA A 112 0.47 -6.98 -22.24
C ALA A 112 -0.02 -6.72 -20.81
N ALA A 113 -1.17 -7.26 -20.41
CA ALA A 113 -1.69 -7.10 -19.04
C ALA A 113 -0.75 -7.71 -17.99
N LEU A 114 -0.20 -8.90 -18.26
CA LEU A 114 0.80 -9.55 -17.39
C LEU A 114 2.05 -8.68 -17.22
N ARG A 115 2.54 -8.10 -18.31
CA ARG A 115 3.71 -7.22 -18.33
C ARG A 115 3.46 -5.91 -17.58
N ILE A 116 2.30 -5.29 -17.75
CA ILE A 116 1.91 -4.07 -17.02
C ILE A 116 1.89 -4.36 -15.51
N HIS A 117 1.29 -5.47 -15.09
CA HIS A 117 1.26 -5.80 -13.67
C HIS A 117 2.65 -6.14 -13.11
N ARG A 118 3.52 -6.78 -13.91
CA ARG A 118 4.92 -6.99 -13.55
C ARG A 118 5.66 -5.66 -13.33
N VAL A 119 5.42 -4.66 -14.18
CA VAL A 119 5.98 -3.30 -13.98
C VAL A 119 5.50 -2.72 -12.65
N TYR A 120 4.21 -2.80 -12.34
CA TYR A 120 3.66 -2.30 -11.07
C TYR A 120 4.36 -2.93 -9.85
N LEU A 121 4.46 -4.26 -9.79
CA LEU A 121 5.10 -4.95 -8.67
C LEU A 121 6.60 -4.67 -8.57
N THR A 122 7.28 -4.57 -9.71
CA THR A 122 8.71 -4.23 -9.74
C THR A 122 8.95 -2.80 -9.27
N ALA A 123 8.05 -1.86 -9.60
CA ALA A 123 8.14 -0.49 -9.10
C ALA A 123 7.95 -0.43 -7.57
N VAL A 124 7.00 -1.18 -7.01
CA VAL A 124 6.85 -1.29 -5.55
C VAL A 124 8.13 -1.83 -4.90
N LEU A 125 8.75 -2.86 -5.47
CA LEU A 125 10.03 -3.40 -4.98
C LEU A 125 11.16 -2.37 -5.07
N ALA A 126 11.31 -1.71 -6.22
CA ALA A 126 12.36 -0.72 -6.44
C ALA A 126 12.21 0.50 -5.51
N ASP A 127 10.98 0.97 -5.32
CA ASP A 127 10.68 2.10 -4.43
C ASP A 127 10.78 1.72 -2.94
N THR A 128 10.71 0.42 -2.63
CA THR A 128 10.86 -0.08 -1.25
C THR A 128 12.32 -0.40 -0.91
N TYR A 129 13.06 -1.07 -1.80
CA TYR A 129 14.40 -1.61 -1.49
C TYR A 129 15.55 -0.96 -2.27
N GLY A 130 15.29 -0.30 -3.39
CA GLY A 130 16.31 0.26 -4.28
C GLY A 130 16.60 -0.62 -5.50
N ASP A 131 17.88 -0.90 -5.78
CA ASP A 131 18.25 -1.82 -6.86
C ASP A 131 17.69 -3.21 -6.57
N VAL A 132 16.98 -3.81 -7.52
CA VAL A 132 16.32 -5.11 -7.32
C VAL A 132 16.43 -5.99 -8.57
N PRO A 133 16.40 -7.33 -8.43
CA PRO A 133 16.32 -8.23 -9.56
C PRO A 133 15.07 -7.97 -10.41
N CYS A 134 15.25 -7.73 -11.70
CA CYS A 134 14.15 -7.60 -12.65
C CYS A 134 14.43 -8.35 -13.95
N SER A 135 15.50 -7.98 -14.67
CA SER A 135 15.79 -8.55 -15.99
C SER A 135 16.02 -10.07 -15.98
N GLU A 136 16.51 -10.59 -14.87
CA GLU A 136 16.79 -12.02 -14.67
C GLU A 136 15.87 -12.69 -13.64
N ALA A 137 14.98 -11.93 -13.00
CA ALA A 137 14.07 -12.47 -12.00
C ALA A 137 13.07 -13.47 -12.61
N GLY A 138 12.78 -14.55 -11.88
CA GLY A 138 11.81 -15.58 -12.29
C GLY A 138 12.31 -16.54 -13.38
N LEU A 139 13.54 -16.40 -13.87
CA LEU A 139 14.08 -17.18 -15.00
C LEU A 139 14.67 -18.56 -14.59
N GLY A 140 14.54 -18.97 -13.34
CA GLY A 140 15.11 -20.21 -12.86
C GLY A 140 14.70 -21.45 -13.67
N TYR A 141 13.41 -21.59 -13.96
CA TYR A 141 12.90 -22.72 -14.75
C TYR A 141 13.00 -22.52 -16.26
N ILE A 142 13.07 -21.27 -16.75
CA ILE A 142 13.11 -20.95 -18.17
C ILE A 142 14.54 -21.05 -18.72
N SER A 143 15.52 -20.50 -18.00
CA SER A 143 16.90 -20.40 -18.46
C SER A 143 17.96 -20.81 -17.42
N GLY A 144 17.56 -21.36 -16.28
CA GLY A 144 18.45 -21.86 -15.24
C GLY A 144 19.12 -20.79 -14.39
N ILE A 145 18.68 -19.54 -14.45
CA ILE A 145 19.23 -18.43 -13.65
C ILE A 145 18.67 -18.51 -12.23
N SER A 146 19.51 -18.92 -11.28
CA SER A 146 19.16 -19.03 -9.85
C SER A 146 19.69 -17.87 -9.00
N THR A 147 20.62 -17.06 -9.53
CA THR A 147 21.23 -15.92 -8.85
C THR A 147 21.10 -14.68 -9.73
N PRO A 148 19.89 -14.09 -9.80
CA PRO A 148 19.62 -12.96 -10.68
C PRO A 148 20.42 -11.73 -10.28
N LYS A 149 20.86 -10.94 -11.27
CA LYS A 149 21.49 -9.64 -11.03
C LYS A 149 20.46 -8.63 -10.50
N TYR A 150 20.97 -7.64 -9.78
CA TYR A 150 20.19 -6.47 -9.37
C TYR A 150 20.33 -5.38 -10.43
N ASP A 151 19.23 -5.06 -11.08
CA ASP A 151 19.13 -3.91 -11.98
C ASP A 151 19.06 -2.63 -11.14
N THR A 152 19.72 -1.57 -11.59
CA THR A 152 19.69 -0.29 -10.86
C THR A 152 18.33 0.38 -10.94
N VAL A 153 17.97 1.21 -9.94
CA VAL A 153 16.71 1.97 -9.97
C VAL A 153 16.59 2.80 -11.25
N GLU A 154 17.67 3.40 -11.74
CA GLU A 154 17.69 4.16 -13.00
C GLU A 154 17.36 3.29 -14.22
N GLU A 155 17.97 2.10 -14.32
CA GLU A 155 17.68 1.13 -15.39
C GLU A 155 16.23 0.64 -15.30
N LEU A 156 15.72 0.39 -14.09
CA LEU A 156 14.34 -0.05 -13.86
C LEU A 156 13.34 0.99 -14.33
N TYR A 157 13.52 2.26 -13.98
CA TYR A 157 12.62 3.33 -14.43
C TYR A 157 12.68 3.54 -15.95
N SER A 158 13.83 3.38 -16.56
CA SER A 158 13.94 3.38 -18.03
C SER A 158 13.15 2.23 -18.63
N TRP A 159 13.29 1.03 -18.07
CA TRP A 159 12.53 -0.15 -18.48
C TRP A 159 11.03 0.00 -18.26
N PHE A 160 10.57 0.63 -17.16
CA PHE A 160 9.15 0.88 -16.93
C PHE A 160 8.52 1.66 -18.08
N PHE A 161 9.17 2.72 -18.55
CA PHE A 161 8.66 3.52 -19.67
C PHE A 161 8.61 2.73 -20.96
N ASP A 162 9.68 2.03 -21.29
CA ASP A 162 9.75 1.26 -22.52
C ASP A 162 8.73 0.12 -22.53
N GLU A 163 8.54 -0.54 -21.40
CA GLU A 163 7.62 -1.66 -21.25
C GLU A 163 6.14 -1.21 -21.29
N LEU A 164 5.81 -0.11 -20.59
CA LEU A 164 4.45 0.44 -20.61
C LEU A 164 4.07 0.97 -22.00
N ASP A 165 5.00 1.62 -22.69
CA ASP A 165 4.81 2.09 -24.08
C ASP A 165 4.59 0.91 -25.04
N ALA A 166 5.38 -0.15 -24.89
CA ALA A 166 5.23 -1.35 -25.71
C ALA A 166 3.90 -2.07 -25.44
N CYS A 167 3.50 -2.18 -24.17
CA CYS A 167 2.24 -2.79 -23.77
C CYS A 167 1.03 -2.00 -24.26
N GLU A 168 1.06 -0.67 -24.17
CA GLU A 168 0.00 0.20 -24.68
C GLU A 168 -0.23 -0.01 -26.17
N LYS A 169 0.84 -0.10 -26.95
CA LYS A 169 0.79 -0.36 -28.38
C LYS A 169 0.34 -1.78 -28.71
N GLN A 170 0.70 -2.76 -27.90
CA GLN A 170 0.35 -4.17 -28.08
C GLN A 170 -1.12 -4.47 -27.78
N LEU A 171 -1.69 -3.81 -26.76
CA LEU A 171 -3.10 -3.96 -26.40
C LEU A 171 -4.03 -3.62 -27.59
N GLY A 172 -4.98 -4.50 -27.85
CA GLY A 172 -5.94 -4.37 -28.96
C GLY A 172 -5.40 -4.86 -30.31
N THR A 173 -4.18 -5.38 -30.40
CA THR A 173 -3.67 -5.97 -31.65
C THR A 173 -4.07 -7.45 -31.81
N GLY A 174 -4.43 -8.13 -30.72
CA GLY A 174 -4.95 -9.49 -30.70
C GLY A 174 -6.46 -9.56 -30.49
N THR A 175 -7.00 -10.77 -30.60
CA THR A 175 -8.41 -11.08 -30.34
C THR A 175 -8.61 -11.89 -29.05
N ASP A 176 -7.53 -12.16 -28.35
CA ASP A 176 -7.53 -12.86 -27.07
C ASP A 176 -8.16 -12.01 -25.97
N HIS A 177 -8.73 -12.69 -24.96
CA HIS A 177 -9.39 -12.07 -23.82
C HIS A 177 -8.51 -12.15 -22.57
N ILE A 178 -8.55 -11.10 -21.76
CA ILE A 178 -7.89 -11.05 -20.43
C ILE A 178 -8.89 -11.59 -19.40
N SER A 179 -9.17 -12.89 -19.46
CA SER A 179 -10.21 -13.52 -18.63
C SER A 179 -9.79 -13.74 -17.18
N GLY A 180 -8.49 -13.62 -16.88
CA GLY A 180 -7.96 -13.69 -15.52
C GLY A 180 -7.98 -12.36 -14.76
N ASP A 181 -8.51 -11.31 -15.36
CA ASP A 181 -8.55 -9.98 -14.76
C ASP A 181 -9.63 -9.89 -13.68
N VAL A 182 -9.20 -9.69 -12.45
CA VAL A 182 -10.05 -9.49 -11.26
C VAL A 182 -10.08 -8.02 -10.81
N THR A 183 -9.61 -7.12 -11.66
CA THR A 183 -9.66 -5.69 -11.38
C THR A 183 -11.00 -5.05 -11.80
N SER A 184 -11.16 -3.78 -11.49
CA SER A 184 -12.27 -2.95 -11.99
C SER A 184 -12.33 -2.91 -13.50
N MET A 185 -11.19 -3.05 -14.18
CA MET A 185 -11.07 -3.00 -15.64
C MET A 185 -11.73 -4.20 -16.34
N GLY A 186 -11.84 -5.37 -15.65
CA GLY A 186 -12.63 -6.51 -16.13
C GLY A 186 -12.20 -7.06 -17.49
N GLY A 187 -10.93 -6.99 -17.83
CA GLY A 187 -10.37 -7.43 -19.10
C GLY A 187 -10.59 -6.49 -20.28
N ASP A 188 -11.12 -5.29 -20.06
CA ASP A 188 -11.32 -4.28 -21.10
C ASP A 188 -9.95 -3.71 -21.52
N VAL A 189 -9.62 -3.90 -22.80
CA VAL A 189 -8.37 -3.47 -23.40
C VAL A 189 -8.18 -1.94 -23.35
N ALA A 190 -9.26 -1.17 -23.52
CA ALA A 190 -9.17 0.29 -23.46
C ALA A 190 -8.88 0.77 -22.04
N GLN A 191 -9.44 0.12 -21.03
CA GLN A 191 -9.17 0.42 -19.63
C GLN A 191 -7.72 0.06 -19.27
N TRP A 192 -7.21 -1.08 -19.72
CA TRP A 192 -5.79 -1.46 -19.51
C TRP A 192 -4.83 -0.47 -20.16
N LYS A 193 -5.16 0.11 -21.33
CA LYS A 193 -4.36 1.19 -21.95
C LYS A 193 -4.33 2.44 -21.08
N LYS A 194 -5.49 2.88 -20.60
CA LYS A 194 -5.58 4.05 -19.71
C LYS A 194 -4.76 3.86 -18.42
N TYR A 195 -4.85 2.67 -17.84
CA TYR A 195 -4.10 2.31 -16.65
C TYR A 195 -2.58 2.32 -16.91
N ALA A 196 -2.12 1.73 -18.02
CA ALA A 196 -0.69 1.74 -18.38
C ALA A 196 -0.17 3.17 -18.55
N ASN A 197 -0.94 4.05 -19.21
CA ASN A 197 -0.58 5.46 -19.36
C ASN A 197 -0.60 6.22 -18.02
N ALA A 198 -1.54 5.93 -17.14
CA ALA A 198 -1.59 6.53 -15.80
C ALA A 198 -0.38 6.11 -14.94
N LEU A 199 0.02 4.84 -14.99
CA LEU A 199 1.27 4.39 -14.35
C LEU A 199 2.51 5.11 -14.94
N ARG A 200 2.52 5.32 -16.26
CA ARG A 200 3.60 6.07 -16.91
C ARG A 200 3.68 7.52 -16.41
N MET A 201 2.54 8.16 -16.15
CA MET A 201 2.49 9.50 -15.53
C MET A 201 3.06 9.48 -14.11
N ARG A 202 2.68 8.51 -13.28
CA ARG A 202 3.21 8.32 -11.91
C ARG A 202 4.72 8.19 -11.93
N TYR A 203 5.25 7.29 -12.73
CA TYR A 203 6.70 7.05 -12.80
C TYR A 203 7.47 8.21 -13.43
N ALA A 204 6.88 8.92 -14.37
CA ALA A 204 7.45 10.15 -14.90
C ALA A 204 7.58 11.23 -13.81
N MET A 205 6.53 11.43 -13.02
CA MET A 205 6.59 12.36 -11.89
C MET A 205 7.63 11.92 -10.85
N ARG A 206 7.77 10.62 -10.60
CA ARG A 206 8.76 10.07 -9.65
C ARG A 206 10.20 10.49 -9.99
N ILE A 207 10.55 10.53 -11.25
CA ILE A 207 11.92 10.90 -11.69
C ILE A 207 12.08 12.39 -12.01
N SER A 208 11.08 13.22 -11.73
CA SER A 208 11.06 14.63 -12.16
C SER A 208 12.23 15.47 -11.60
N ASP A 209 12.76 15.11 -10.44
CA ASP A 209 13.84 15.86 -9.80
C ASP A 209 15.24 15.35 -10.22
N VAL A 210 15.36 14.13 -10.76
CA VAL A 210 16.65 13.57 -11.21
C VAL A 210 16.82 13.60 -12.71
N ASN A 211 15.72 13.47 -13.45
CA ASN A 211 15.74 13.52 -14.92
C ASN A 211 14.50 14.29 -15.45
N PRO A 212 14.45 15.60 -15.25
CA PRO A 212 13.28 16.42 -15.55
C PRO A 212 12.88 16.41 -17.03
N GLN A 213 13.84 16.26 -17.94
CA GLN A 213 13.55 16.20 -19.38
C GLN A 213 12.84 14.90 -19.75
N LYS A 214 13.37 13.76 -19.33
CA LYS A 214 12.75 12.44 -19.56
C LYS A 214 11.39 12.36 -18.87
N ALA A 215 11.29 12.87 -17.67
CA ALA A 215 10.03 12.95 -16.92
C ALA A 215 8.95 13.70 -17.71
N LYS A 216 9.27 14.90 -18.19
CA LYS A 216 8.37 15.69 -19.01
C LYS A 216 7.95 14.95 -20.28
N GLU A 217 8.91 14.40 -21.03
CA GLU A 217 8.63 13.67 -22.26
C GLU A 217 7.69 12.50 -22.05
N GLU A 218 7.94 11.68 -21.02
CA GLU A 218 7.14 10.48 -20.75
C GLU A 218 5.74 10.84 -20.22
N PHE A 219 5.66 11.88 -19.38
CA PHE A 219 4.39 12.38 -18.89
C PHE A 219 3.50 12.90 -20.03
N GLU A 220 4.05 13.77 -20.89
CA GLU A 220 3.31 14.37 -22.00
C GLU A 220 2.90 13.33 -23.05
N LYS A 221 3.72 12.30 -23.29
CA LYS A 221 3.35 11.16 -24.15
C LYS A 221 2.17 10.38 -23.55
N ALA A 222 2.19 10.11 -22.26
CA ALA A 222 1.13 9.38 -21.56
C ALA A 222 -0.20 10.17 -21.61
N VAL A 223 -0.14 11.48 -21.39
CA VAL A 223 -1.32 12.36 -21.53
C VAL A 223 -1.86 12.32 -22.95
N ALA A 224 -1.01 12.40 -23.98
CA ALA A 224 -1.42 12.38 -25.38
C ALA A 224 -2.00 11.03 -25.83
N ALA A 225 -1.51 9.91 -25.25
CA ALA A 225 -2.02 8.57 -25.53
C ALA A 225 -3.36 8.28 -24.83
N GLY A 226 -3.72 9.03 -23.80
CA GLY A 226 -4.95 8.89 -23.03
C GLY A 226 -4.76 8.03 -21.78
N ALA A 227 -4.75 8.68 -20.63
CA ALA A 227 -4.74 8.05 -19.30
C ALA A 227 -6.16 7.99 -18.71
N ILE A 228 -6.26 7.53 -17.46
CA ILE A 228 -7.49 7.58 -16.66
C ILE A 228 -8.04 9.02 -16.68
N ALA A 229 -9.32 9.18 -17.02
CA ALA A 229 -9.95 10.48 -17.25
C ALA A 229 -11.21 10.74 -16.43
N SER A 230 -11.67 9.74 -15.68
CA SER A 230 -12.84 9.84 -14.80
C SER A 230 -12.79 8.73 -13.74
N ALA A 231 -13.59 8.84 -12.69
CA ALA A 231 -13.75 7.79 -11.67
C ALA A 231 -14.23 6.44 -12.25
N ALA A 232 -14.90 6.44 -13.40
CA ALA A 232 -15.26 5.19 -14.08
C ALA A 232 -14.06 4.41 -14.63
N ASP A 233 -12.91 5.05 -14.72
CA ASP A 233 -11.65 4.46 -15.17
C ASP A 233 -10.74 4.03 -13.99
N ASP A 234 -11.16 4.22 -12.75
CA ASP A 234 -10.36 3.86 -11.57
C ASP A 234 -9.93 2.39 -11.61
N ALA A 235 -8.63 2.16 -11.53
CA ALA A 235 -8.04 0.83 -11.54
C ALA A 235 -7.81 0.33 -10.12
N TYR A 236 -8.54 -0.70 -9.72
CA TYR A 236 -8.40 -1.35 -8.42
C TYR A 236 -8.69 -2.85 -8.51
N ILE A 237 -8.11 -3.62 -7.61
CA ILE A 237 -8.37 -5.05 -7.49
C ILE A 237 -9.66 -5.24 -6.71
N LYS A 238 -10.57 -6.07 -7.23
CA LYS A 238 -11.82 -6.44 -6.56
C LYS A 238 -11.58 -7.58 -5.62
N TYR A 239 -11.83 -7.34 -4.35
CA TYR A 239 -11.80 -8.37 -3.33
C TYR A 239 -13.21 -8.82 -2.97
N ALA A 240 -13.34 -10.08 -2.56
CA ALA A 240 -14.61 -10.66 -2.14
C ALA A 240 -14.88 -10.35 -0.66
N ASP A 241 -16.15 -10.37 -0.28
CA ASP A 241 -16.53 -10.45 1.13
C ASP A 241 -16.27 -11.88 1.64
N ALA A 242 -15.00 -12.26 1.63
CA ALA A 242 -14.53 -13.54 2.12
C ALA A 242 -14.60 -13.56 3.66
N PRO A 243 -14.63 -14.74 4.28
CA PRO A 243 -14.47 -14.83 5.73
C PRO A 243 -13.16 -14.13 6.13
N PHE A 244 -13.24 -13.30 7.15
CA PHE A 244 -12.07 -12.68 7.74
C PHE A 244 -11.11 -13.77 8.21
N THR A 245 -9.90 -13.77 7.68
CA THR A 245 -8.86 -14.68 8.13
C THR A 245 -8.06 -13.97 9.20
N TYR A 246 -8.40 -14.25 10.44
CA TYR A 246 -7.62 -13.74 11.55
C TYR A 246 -6.21 -14.32 11.51
N TYR A 247 -5.21 -13.45 11.52
CA TYR A 247 -3.81 -13.88 11.53
C TYR A 247 -3.45 -14.48 12.88
N ASP A 248 -3.43 -15.79 12.96
CA ASP A 248 -2.93 -16.56 14.11
C ASP A 248 -1.53 -17.15 13.88
N GLY A 249 -0.88 -16.77 12.77
CA GLY A 249 0.40 -17.32 12.33
C GLY A 249 0.27 -18.64 11.56
N ALA A 250 -0.94 -19.12 11.29
CA ALA A 250 -1.20 -20.47 10.82
C ALA A 250 -1.42 -20.63 9.30
N ASN A 251 -1.10 -19.66 8.48
CA ASN A 251 -0.95 -19.82 7.02
C ASN A 251 -2.22 -20.03 6.17
N ASP A 252 -3.39 -19.84 6.67
CA ASP A 252 -4.59 -19.93 5.83
C ASP A 252 -4.88 -18.58 5.17
N TYR A 253 -4.16 -18.30 4.09
CA TYR A 253 -4.34 -17.07 3.31
C TYR A 253 -5.47 -17.26 2.30
N ASP A 254 -6.55 -16.53 2.47
CA ASP A 254 -7.55 -16.37 1.43
C ASP A 254 -7.26 -15.12 0.63
N PHE A 255 -6.48 -15.23 -0.44
CA PHE A 255 -6.13 -14.12 -1.32
C PHE A 255 -7.32 -13.41 -1.96
N ARG A 256 -8.55 -13.90 -1.76
CA ARG A 256 -9.76 -13.22 -2.20
C ARG A 256 -10.18 -12.07 -1.30
N ALA A 257 -9.60 -11.96 -0.11
CA ALA A 257 -9.81 -10.85 0.82
C ALA A 257 -8.70 -9.82 0.73
N ASN A 258 -9.02 -8.56 1.02
CA ASN A 258 -8.01 -7.50 1.17
C ASN A 258 -7.34 -7.63 2.54
N ALA A 259 -6.13 -8.15 2.57
CA ALA A 259 -5.38 -8.36 3.80
C ALA A 259 -4.86 -7.07 4.44
N LEU A 260 -4.74 -5.96 3.68
CA LEU A 260 -4.31 -4.68 4.27
C LEU A 260 -5.36 -4.16 5.26
N GLY A 261 -6.64 -4.12 4.87
CA GLY A 261 -7.71 -3.73 5.77
C GLY A 261 -7.78 -4.64 7.01
N GLU A 262 -7.75 -5.95 6.78
CA GLU A 262 -7.80 -6.94 7.85
C GLU A 262 -6.65 -6.79 8.85
N ILE A 263 -5.42 -6.56 8.37
CA ILE A 263 -4.25 -6.45 9.24
C ILE A 263 -4.21 -5.11 10.01
N LEU A 264 -4.80 -4.05 9.43
CA LEU A 264 -4.96 -2.77 10.10
C LEU A 264 -6.00 -2.83 11.23
N TYR A 265 -6.99 -3.71 11.13
CA TYR A 265 -7.90 -3.99 12.23
C TYR A 265 -7.17 -4.49 13.48
N GLY A 266 -6.07 -5.20 13.29
CA GLY A 266 -5.23 -5.74 14.34
C GLY A 266 -5.49 -7.22 14.62
N GLN A 267 -4.48 -7.87 15.18
CA GLN A 267 -4.53 -9.31 15.49
C GLN A 267 -5.42 -9.62 16.69
N ASP A 268 -5.51 -8.69 17.61
CA ASP A 268 -6.27 -8.83 18.84
C ASP A 268 -6.66 -7.46 19.41
N ALA A 269 -7.47 -7.46 20.43
CA ALA A 269 -7.88 -6.26 21.16
C ALA A 269 -6.69 -5.46 21.68
N THR A 270 -5.61 -6.17 21.84
CA THR A 270 -4.44 -5.65 22.49
C THR A 270 -3.49 -4.96 21.53
N SER A 271 -3.75 -5.01 20.22
CA SER A 271 -2.89 -4.44 19.17
C SER A 271 -3.64 -3.66 18.08
N PRO A 272 -4.63 -2.83 18.42
CA PRO A 272 -5.34 -2.07 17.40
C PRO A 272 -4.43 -1.06 16.73
N THR A 273 -4.55 -0.90 15.42
CA THR A 273 -3.90 0.17 14.69
C THR A 273 -4.72 1.45 14.84
N MET A 274 -4.06 2.53 15.20
CA MET A 274 -4.66 3.85 15.42
C MET A 274 -4.27 4.81 14.29
N VAL A 275 -5.09 5.80 14.05
CA VAL A 275 -4.74 6.89 13.15
C VAL A 275 -3.64 7.73 13.78
N CYS A 276 -2.58 8.00 13.02
CA CYS A 276 -1.47 8.80 13.49
C CYS A 276 -1.87 10.28 13.66
N SER A 277 -1.32 10.93 14.67
CA SER A 277 -1.52 12.35 14.93
C SER A 277 -1.19 13.24 13.73
N THR A 278 -0.20 12.87 12.93
CA THR A 278 0.16 13.60 11.71
C THR A 278 -1.01 13.63 10.73
N LEU A 279 -1.64 12.48 10.45
CA LEU A 279 -2.80 12.42 9.57
C LEU A 279 -4.02 13.13 10.20
N PHE A 280 -4.28 12.85 11.46
CA PHE A 280 -5.43 13.44 12.16
C PHE A 280 -5.39 14.97 12.15
N TYR A 281 -4.28 15.57 12.56
CA TYR A 281 -4.16 17.02 12.62
C TYR A 281 -4.03 17.69 11.26
N GLN A 282 -3.48 16.97 10.27
CA GLN A 282 -3.49 17.47 8.89
C GLN A 282 -4.93 17.65 8.38
N LEU A 283 -5.80 16.70 8.66
CA LEU A 283 -7.22 16.79 8.31
C LEU A 283 -7.95 17.84 9.17
N GLN A 284 -7.68 17.88 10.48
CA GLN A 284 -8.33 18.80 11.40
C GLN A 284 -7.99 20.28 11.10
N ASN A 285 -6.72 20.57 10.85
CA ASN A 285 -6.24 21.94 10.63
C ASN A 285 -6.79 22.57 9.34
N THR A 286 -7.19 21.76 8.38
CA THR A 286 -7.80 22.21 7.12
C THR A 286 -9.32 22.14 7.12
N ASN A 287 -9.94 21.76 8.24
CA ASN A 287 -11.38 21.46 8.34
C ASN A 287 -11.82 20.43 7.26
N ASP A 288 -11.01 19.41 7.07
CA ASP A 288 -11.23 18.40 6.04
C ASP A 288 -12.42 17.49 6.41
N PRO A 289 -13.44 17.39 5.57
CA PRO A 289 -14.62 16.58 5.87
C PRO A 289 -14.30 15.07 5.93
N ARG A 290 -13.13 14.64 5.44
CA ARG A 290 -12.68 13.25 5.55
C ARG A 290 -12.30 12.87 6.99
N LEU A 291 -12.01 13.83 7.88
CA LEU A 291 -11.54 13.55 9.25
C LEU A 291 -12.39 12.50 9.96
N TYR A 292 -13.68 12.77 10.13
CA TYR A 292 -14.58 11.87 10.87
C TYR A 292 -15.20 10.76 10.00
N ARG A 293 -14.74 10.61 8.76
CA ARG A 293 -15.00 9.48 7.87
C ARG A 293 -13.85 8.47 7.92
N ILE A 294 -12.63 8.98 8.10
CA ILE A 294 -11.41 8.16 8.23
C ILE A 294 -11.18 7.78 9.70
N CYS A 295 -11.30 8.76 10.60
CA CYS A 295 -11.00 8.60 12.02
C CYS A 295 -12.29 8.43 12.79
N ARG A 296 -12.44 7.31 13.48
CA ARG A 296 -13.64 7.04 14.29
C ARG A 296 -13.28 6.53 15.66
N HIS A 297 -14.10 6.90 16.63
CA HIS A 297 -14.12 6.28 17.93
C HIS A 297 -15.22 5.22 17.95
N TYR A 298 -14.83 4.00 18.16
CA TYR A 298 -15.77 2.90 18.32
C TYR A 298 -15.23 1.90 19.33
N TYR A 299 -16.09 1.05 19.82
CA TYR A 299 -15.69 -0.11 20.62
C TYR A 299 -16.32 -1.38 20.07
N ASN A 300 -15.63 -2.47 20.25
CA ASN A 300 -16.09 -3.79 19.86
C ASN A 300 -16.75 -4.46 21.06
N ILE A 301 -17.99 -4.89 20.90
CA ILE A 301 -18.74 -5.57 21.96
C ILE A 301 -18.38 -7.05 22.13
N LYS A 302 -17.56 -7.59 21.25
CA LYS A 302 -17.05 -8.96 21.35
C LYS A 302 -15.53 -8.94 21.46
N HIS A 303 -14.99 -10.06 21.92
CA HIS A 303 -13.56 -10.24 22.01
C HIS A 303 -12.89 -10.14 20.62
N SER A 304 -11.69 -9.63 20.62
CA SER A 304 -10.82 -9.30 19.51
C SER A 304 -10.65 -10.31 18.38
N GLN A 305 -10.81 -11.56 18.64
CA GLN A 305 -10.71 -12.62 17.62
C GLN A 305 -11.94 -12.71 16.70
N VAL A 306 -12.74 -11.68 16.69
CA VAL A 306 -13.94 -11.64 15.89
C VAL A 306 -13.68 -10.75 14.68
N LYS A 307 -14.12 -11.24 13.52
CA LYS A 307 -14.21 -10.52 12.24
C LYS A 307 -14.60 -9.05 12.47
N PRO A 308 -13.97 -8.09 11.76
CA PRO A 308 -14.47 -6.73 11.69
C PRO A 308 -15.91 -6.75 11.17
N ASP A 309 -16.83 -6.53 12.06
CA ASP A 309 -18.25 -6.58 11.81
C ASP A 309 -18.87 -5.32 12.38
N LYS A 310 -19.55 -4.55 11.54
CA LYS A 310 -20.18 -3.29 11.92
C LYS A 310 -21.18 -3.44 13.04
N GLU A 311 -21.85 -4.59 13.12
CA GLU A 311 -22.81 -4.88 14.19
C GLU A 311 -22.13 -5.06 15.55
N GLN A 312 -20.83 -5.33 15.56
CA GLN A 312 -20.03 -5.54 16.77
C GLN A 312 -19.21 -4.31 17.15
N ASN A 313 -19.00 -3.40 16.21
CA ASN A 313 -18.29 -2.15 16.44
C ASN A 313 -19.30 -1.01 16.51
N ILE A 314 -19.44 -0.46 17.68
CA ILE A 314 -20.43 0.57 17.99
C ILE A 314 -19.73 1.92 18.04
N ASP A 315 -20.18 2.86 17.21
CA ASP A 315 -19.69 4.22 17.25
C ASP A 315 -20.02 4.87 18.60
N LEU A 316 -19.08 5.65 19.11
CA LEU A 316 -19.31 6.43 20.29
C LEU A 316 -20.26 7.60 19.97
N THR A 317 -21.27 7.78 20.80
CA THR A 317 -22.13 8.97 20.75
C THR A 317 -21.39 10.19 21.30
N ASP A 318 -21.84 11.40 20.92
CA ASP A 318 -21.29 12.66 21.45
C ASP A 318 -21.28 12.70 22.98
N ASP A 319 -22.33 12.20 23.61
CA ASP A 319 -22.42 12.10 25.07
C ASP A 319 -21.32 11.17 25.64
N PHE A 320 -21.02 10.08 24.93
CA PHE A 320 -20.01 9.13 25.38
C PHE A 320 -18.60 9.69 25.15
N LEU A 321 -18.38 10.39 24.03
CA LEU A 321 -17.15 11.12 23.78
C LEU A 321 -16.93 12.20 24.87
N ALA A 322 -17.95 12.97 25.21
CA ALA A 322 -17.88 13.96 26.28
C ALA A 322 -17.54 13.32 27.64
N TYR A 323 -18.08 12.14 27.92
CA TYR A 323 -17.72 11.38 29.12
C TYR A 323 -16.23 10.97 29.10
N PHE A 324 -15.72 10.43 27.97
CA PHE A 324 -14.31 10.10 27.83
C PHE A 324 -13.41 11.32 28.04
N GLN A 325 -13.74 12.45 27.42
CA GLN A 325 -13.03 13.71 27.59
C GLN A 325 -13.00 14.17 29.05
N SER A 326 -14.11 13.99 29.78
CA SER A 326 -14.17 14.32 31.21
C SER A 326 -13.21 13.47 32.08
N LYS A 327 -12.79 12.32 31.57
CA LYS A 327 -11.82 11.42 32.21
C LYS A 327 -10.40 11.63 31.68
N ASN A 328 -10.13 12.70 30.95
CA ASN A 328 -8.90 12.93 30.19
C ASN A 328 -8.58 11.81 29.17
N LEU A 329 -9.61 11.12 28.73
CA LEU A 329 -9.57 10.17 27.64
C LEU A 329 -10.19 10.87 26.45
N GLY A 330 -9.62 10.84 25.36
CA GLY A 330 -10.31 11.48 24.36
C GLY A 330 -9.72 11.49 22.99
N GLU A 331 -10.07 12.47 22.25
CA GLU A 331 -9.76 12.69 20.85
C GLU A 331 -8.26 12.83 20.53
N GLU A 332 -7.38 12.53 21.48
CA GLU A 332 -5.94 12.63 21.24
C GLU A 332 -5.47 11.50 20.33
N PRO A 333 -5.08 11.79 19.08
CA PRO A 333 -4.57 10.78 18.19
C PRO A 333 -3.25 10.20 18.68
N CYS A 334 -2.94 9.00 18.21
CA CYS A 334 -1.70 8.32 18.52
C CYS A 334 -0.52 8.99 17.82
N ASN A 335 0.56 9.29 18.52
CA ASN A 335 1.76 9.82 17.90
C ASN A 335 2.57 8.75 17.19
N PRO A 336 3.33 9.13 16.15
CA PRO A 336 4.24 8.22 15.48
C PRO A 336 5.40 7.87 16.43
N GLY A 337 5.36 6.70 16.98
CA GLY A 337 6.26 6.23 18.04
C GLY A 337 5.43 5.95 19.29
N ALA A 338 5.97 5.89 20.32
CA ALA A 338 5.71 5.01 21.36
C ALA A 338 5.09 5.48 22.65
N ALA A 339 4.79 6.71 22.83
CA ALA A 339 4.06 7.16 24.00
C ALA A 339 2.72 6.41 24.18
N TRP A 340 2.19 5.96 23.09
CA TRP A 340 1.01 5.10 23.04
C TRP A 340 1.14 3.80 23.83
N TYR A 341 2.29 3.16 23.83
CA TYR A 341 2.49 1.86 24.48
C TYR A 341 2.24 1.91 25.99
N THR A 342 2.68 2.99 26.64
CA THR A 342 2.46 3.15 28.08
C THR A 342 1.00 3.46 28.43
N ASP A 343 0.34 4.26 27.60
CA ASP A 343 -1.07 4.60 27.82
C ASP A 343 -1.99 3.41 27.55
N TRP A 344 -1.58 2.54 26.64
CA TRP A 344 -2.34 1.38 26.26
C TRP A 344 -2.17 0.18 27.20
N MET A 345 -0.99 -0.07 27.70
CA MET A 345 -0.74 -1.11 28.71
C MET A 345 -1.44 -0.79 30.05
N ASN A 346 -1.81 0.47 30.24
CA ASN A 346 -2.58 0.93 31.38
C ASN A 346 -3.76 1.76 30.87
N PRO A 347 -4.69 1.16 30.10
CA PRO A 347 -5.88 1.91 29.71
C PRO A 347 -6.54 2.41 30.99
N PRO A 348 -6.97 3.68 31.02
CA PRO A 348 -7.70 4.16 32.17
C PRO A 348 -8.87 3.22 32.35
N THR A 349 -8.89 2.57 33.48
CA THR A 349 -9.98 1.68 33.85
C THR A 349 -11.25 2.51 33.81
N LEU A 350 -12.14 2.17 32.92
CA LEU A 350 -13.50 2.64 33.00
C LEU A 350 -14.15 1.90 34.17
N ASP A 351 -13.86 2.38 35.36
CA ASP A 351 -14.43 1.83 36.62
C ASP A 351 -15.94 2.01 36.67
N ASP A 352 -16.53 2.61 35.64
CA ASP A 352 -17.92 2.99 35.61
C ASP A 352 -18.76 2.13 34.65
N LEU A 353 -18.82 0.83 34.95
CA LEU A 353 -19.72 -0.09 34.26
C LEU A 353 -21.18 0.39 34.20
N PRO A 354 -21.76 1.06 35.25
CA PRO A 354 -23.07 1.65 35.15
C PRO A 354 -23.21 2.69 34.05
N THR A 355 -22.20 3.54 33.83
CA THR A 355 -22.21 4.52 32.75
C THR A 355 -22.09 3.85 31.40
N LEU A 356 -21.22 2.84 31.24
CA LEU A 356 -21.12 2.06 30.02
C LEU A 356 -22.41 1.33 29.66
N LYS A 357 -23.10 0.76 30.64
CA LYS A 357 -24.41 0.15 30.45
C LYS A 357 -25.47 1.16 29.97
N LYS A 358 -25.36 2.39 30.43
CA LYS A 358 -26.29 3.45 30.03
C LYS A 358 -26.12 3.85 28.55
N TYR A 359 -24.87 3.90 28.06
CA TYR A 359 -24.59 4.41 26.72
C TYR A 359 -24.53 3.31 25.65
N ALA A 360 -24.26 2.08 26.04
CA ALA A 360 -23.92 1.01 25.08
C ALA A 360 -24.60 -0.33 25.38
N GLU A 361 -25.49 -0.40 26.36
CA GLU A 361 -26.15 -1.65 26.77
C GLU A 361 -25.17 -2.82 27.07
N ILE A 362 -23.96 -2.49 27.49
CA ILE A 362 -22.91 -3.46 27.76
C ILE A 362 -23.15 -4.12 29.11
N ASP A 363 -23.27 -5.43 29.14
CA ASP A 363 -23.31 -6.20 30.38
C ASP A 363 -21.91 -6.49 30.93
N GLU A 364 -21.83 -7.03 32.14
CA GLU A 364 -20.56 -7.29 32.82
C GLU A 364 -19.71 -8.37 32.13
N ASN A 365 -20.32 -9.32 31.45
CA ASN A 365 -19.62 -10.37 30.69
C ASN A 365 -19.04 -9.79 29.40
N THR A 366 -19.80 -8.97 28.71
CA THR A 366 -19.35 -8.27 27.50
C THR A 366 -18.21 -7.33 27.83
N TYR A 367 -18.30 -6.59 28.95
CA TYR A 367 -17.23 -5.74 29.45
C TYR A 367 -15.94 -6.51 29.70
N ALA A 368 -16.00 -7.62 30.40
CA ALA A 368 -14.82 -8.40 30.77
C ALA A 368 -14.10 -9.05 29.58
N ASN A 369 -14.78 -9.20 28.45
CA ASN A 369 -14.29 -9.91 27.26
C ASN A 369 -14.22 -9.01 26.00
N SER A 370 -14.35 -7.70 26.15
CA SER A 370 -14.28 -6.77 25.01
C SER A 370 -12.97 -6.00 24.96
N ASP A 371 -12.58 -5.61 23.77
CA ASP A 371 -11.41 -4.79 23.50
C ASP A 371 -11.76 -3.29 23.32
N TYR A 372 -12.99 -2.95 23.57
CA TYR A 372 -13.54 -1.63 23.29
C TYR A 372 -12.73 -0.49 23.92
N ILE A 373 -12.11 -0.71 25.08
CA ILE A 373 -11.35 0.34 25.77
C ILE A 373 -10.18 0.81 24.93
N ALA A 374 -9.40 -0.11 24.37
CA ALA A 374 -8.23 0.23 23.57
C ALA A 374 -8.61 1.00 22.31
N ARG A 375 -9.71 0.62 21.65
CA ARG A 375 -10.20 1.29 20.44
C ARG A 375 -10.93 2.60 20.72
N ALA A 376 -11.62 2.69 21.83
CA ALA A 376 -12.38 3.88 22.19
C ALA A 376 -11.50 5.02 22.72
N SER A 377 -10.31 4.72 23.23
CA SER A 377 -9.43 5.71 23.87
C SER A 377 -8.71 6.63 22.88
N ARG A 378 -8.62 6.22 21.60
CA ARG A 378 -7.90 6.96 20.54
C ARG A 378 -8.67 6.88 19.22
N PRO A 379 -8.47 7.84 18.29
CA PRO A 379 -9.01 7.72 16.95
C PRO A 379 -8.45 6.49 16.23
N CYS A 380 -9.34 5.57 15.88
CA CYS A 380 -9.02 4.40 15.06
C CYS A 380 -9.31 4.66 13.58
N LEU A 381 -8.80 3.82 12.72
CA LEU A 381 -9.26 3.79 11.35
C LEU A 381 -10.73 3.33 11.34
N ASN A 382 -11.57 3.99 10.53
CA ASN A 382 -12.96 3.57 10.38
C ASN A 382 -13.02 2.15 9.82
N ILE A 383 -13.81 1.31 10.45
CA ILE A 383 -13.98 -0.11 10.08
C ILE A 383 -14.37 -0.31 8.60
N ASP A 384 -14.96 0.69 7.97
CA ASP A 384 -15.26 0.66 6.54
C ASP A 384 -14.01 0.44 5.66
N PHE A 385 -12.81 0.84 6.15
CA PHE A 385 -11.52 0.62 5.48
C PHE A 385 -10.87 -0.72 5.84
N GLU A 386 -11.41 -1.41 6.82
CA GLU A 386 -10.84 -2.65 7.37
C GLU A 386 -11.60 -3.91 6.90
N MET A 387 -12.57 -3.73 6.01
CA MET A 387 -13.39 -4.84 5.50
C MET A 387 -12.63 -5.69 4.47
N PRO A 388 -12.82 -7.02 4.47
CA PRO A 388 -12.19 -7.91 3.51
C PRO A 388 -12.46 -7.56 2.04
N SER A 389 -13.61 -6.95 1.77
CA SER A 389 -14.02 -6.53 0.42
C SER A 389 -13.53 -5.14 0.00
N CYS A 390 -12.72 -4.46 0.82
CA CYS A 390 -12.12 -3.19 0.43
C CYS A 390 -11.32 -3.34 -0.87
N PRO A 391 -11.37 -2.35 -1.77
CA PRO A 391 -10.60 -2.41 -3.01
C PRO A 391 -9.09 -2.37 -2.74
N GLY A 392 -8.32 -3.06 -3.57
CA GLY A 392 -6.87 -2.89 -3.61
C GLY A 392 -6.53 -1.80 -4.62
N ASP A 393 -6.18 -0.61 -4.15
CA ASP A 393 -5.92 0.55 -5.01
C ASP A 393 -4.67 0.35 -5.87
N LEU A 394 -4.82 0.51 -7.18
CA LEU A 394 -3.71 0.48 -8.15
C LEU A 394 -3.44 1.87 -8.72
N MET A 395 -4.47 2.56 -9.19
CA MET A 395 -4.37 3.89 -9.80
C MET A 395 -5.75 4.53 -9.90
N SER A 396 -5.94 5.70 -9.33
CA SER A 396 -7.22 6.40 -9.35
C SER A 396 -7.23 7.65 -10.24
N TYR A 397 -8.41 8.07 -10.64
CA TYR A 397 -8.60 9.36 -11.32
C TYR A 397 -8.13 10.52 -10.44
N ALA A 398 -8.36 10.45 -9.14
CA ALA A 398 -7.90 11.45 -8.20
C ALA A 398 -6.38 11.62 -8.26
N GLU A 399 -5.63 10.54 -8.30
CA GLU A 399 -4.18 10.58 -8.43
C GLU A 399 -3.75 11.19 -9.75
N VAL A 400 -4.36 10.80 -10.86
CA VAL A 400 -4.06 11.37 -12.19
C VAL A 400 -4.26 12.88 -12.20
N GLU A 401 -5.31 13.37 -11.55
CA GLU A 401 -5.56 14.82 -11.46
C GLU A 401 -4.52 15.54 -10.57
N PHE A 402 -4.08 14.95 -9.46
CA PHE A 402 -2.97 15.50 -8.67
C PHE A 402 -1.65 15.50 -9.44
N LEU A 403 -1.36 14.45 -10.20
CA LEU A 403 -0.18 14.39 -11.07
C LEU A 403 -0.22 15.48 -12.16
N LYS A 404 -1.38 15.72 -12.77
CA LYS A 404 -1.57 16.81 -13.75
C LYS A 404 -1.45 18.17 -13.09
N ALA A 405 -2.00 18.36 -11.88
CA ALA A 405 -1.86 19.60 -11.14
C ALA A 405 -0.39 19.94 -10.90
N GLU A 406 0.41 18.99 -10.42
CA GLU A 406 1.85 19.21 -10.22
C GLU A 406 2.60 19.42 -11.55
N ALA A 407 2.28 18.65 -12.59
CA ALA A 407 2.88 18.81 -13.91
C ALA A 407 2.59 20.19 -14.51
N ALA A 408 1.36 20.71 -14.33
CA ALA A 408 0.98 22.05 -14.78
C ALA A 408 1.80 23.15 -14.08
N THR A 409 2.11 22.99 -12.78
CA THR A 409 3.01 23.93 -12.06
C THR A 409 4.44 23.94 -12.63
N LYS A 410 4.87 22.82 -13.23
CA LYS A 410 6.17 22.67 -13.90
C LYS A 410 6.12 23.16 -15.37
N GLY A 411 4.96 23.61 -15.87
CA GLY A 411 4.78 24.05 -17.25
C GLY A 411 4.77 22.88 -18.26
N TRP A 412 4.38 21.68 -17.84
CA TRP A 412 4.21 20.54 -18.73
C TRP A 412 2.83 20.56 -19.39
N ASN A 413 2.72 19.90 -20.54
CA ASN A 413 1.43 19.74 -21.21
C ASN A 413 0.61 18.64 -20.51
N VAL A 414 -0.51 19.06 -19.93
CA VAL A 414 -1.43 18.18 -19.18
C VAL A 414 -2.72 17.85 -19.94
N GLY A 415 -2.80 18.23 -21.23
CA GLY A 415 -3.96 17.97 -22.07
C GLY A 415 -5.11 18.98 -21.94
N GLY A 416 -4.92 20.05 -21.18
CA GLY A 416 -5.89 21.13 -20.93
C GLY A 416 -6.10 21.34 -19.44
N GLY A 417 -6.71 22.47 -19.08
CA GLY A 417 -6.81 22.91 -17.67
C GLY A 417 -5.52 23.55 -17.16
N ASP A 418 -5.58 24.07 -15.96
CA ASP A 418 -4.45 24.62 -15.21
C ASP A 418 -4.23 23.85 -13.89
N ALA A 419 -3.20 24.23 -13.15
CA ALA A 419 -2.86 23.54 -11.91
C ALA A 419 -3.99 23.57 -10.88
N GLU A 420 -4.70 24.72 -10.75
CA GLU A 420 -5.81 24.86 -9.81
C GLU A 420 -6.98 23.95 -10.19
N SER A 421 -7.40 23.95 -11.46
CA SER A 421 -8.52 23.13 -11.91
C SER A 421 -8.27 21.63 -11.75
N HIS A 422 -7.04 21.17 -12.02
CA HIS A 422 -6.66 19.78 -11.78
C HIS A 422 -6.57 19.44 -10.29
N TYR A 423 -6.07 20.35 -9.47
CA TYR A 423 -6.07 20.18 -8.03
C TYR A 423 -7.49 20.03 -7.46
N GLU A 424 -8.39 20.95 -7.83
CA GLU A 424 -9.80 20.87 -7.40
C GLU A 424 -10.48 19.59 -7.84
N ALA A 425 -10.23 19.15 -9.08
CA ALA A 425 -10.72 17.88 -9.60
C ALA A 425 -10.17 16.68 -8.81
N GLY A 426 -8.88 16.69 -8.48
CA GLY A 426 -8.24 15.66 -7.67
C GLY A 426 -8.81 15.58 -6.25
N VAL A 427 -9.00 16.72 -5.58
CA VAL A 427 -9.63 16.79 -4.25
C VAL A 427 -11.04 16.22 -4.29
N ARG A 428 -11.87 16.68 -5.22
CA ARG A 428 -13.23 16.16 -5.41
C ARG A 428 -13.23 14.65 -5.62
N ALA A 429 -12.45 14.19 -6.60
CA ALA A 429 -12.36 12.77 -6.94
C ALA A 429 -11.89 11.91 -5.76
N SER A 430 -10.96 12.42 -4.93
CA SER A 430 -10.48 11.69 -3.75
C SER A 430 -11.57 11.53 -2.68
N MET A 431 -12.45 12.52 -2.50
CA MET A 431 -13.59 12.43 -1.58
C MET A 431 -14.70 11.53 -2.13
N GLU A 432 -14.98 11.63 -3.43
CA GLU A 432 -15.91 10.74 -4.13
C GLU A 432 -15.43 9.29 -4.13
N LEU A 433 -14.11 9.04 -4.22
CA LEU A 433 -13.52 7.70 -4.12
C LEU A 433 -13.85 7.07 -2.76
N LEU A 434 -13.71 7.82 -1.65
CA LEU A 434 -14.12 7.33 -0.33
C LEU A 434 -15.62 6.98 -0.30
N ASN A 435 -16.46 7.87 -0.84
CA ASN A 435 -17.90 7.65 -0.90
C ASN A 435 -18.30 6.42 -1.72
N ASN A 436 -17.58 6.15 -2.80
CA ASN A 436 -17.94 5.10 -3.75
C ASN A 436 -17.41 3.72 -3.34
N TYR A 437 -16.23 3.66 -2.75
CA TYR A 437 -15.53 2.39 -2.57
C TYR A 437 -15.35 1.97 -1.11
N TYR A 438 -15.39 2.90 -0.16
CA TYR A 438 -15.17 2.59 1.25
C TYR A 438 -16.40 2.87 2.10
N LEU A 439 -16.89 4.11 2.10
CA LEU A 439 -17.91 4.54 3.06
C LEU A 439 -19.27 3.93 2.76
N THR A 440 -19.78 3.19 3.70
CA THR A 440 -21.13 2.58 3.63
C THR A 440 -22.21 3.48 4.21
N SER A 441 -21.85 4.41 5.08
CA SER A 441 -22.71 5.39 5.70
C SER A 441 -21.97 6.71 5.90
N ASN A 442 -22.66 7.76 6.32
CA ASN A 442 -22.08 9.07 6.61
C ASN A 442 -21.17 9.58 5.47
N LYS A 443 -21.65 9.49 4.24
CA LYS A 443 -20.93 9.93 3.05
C LYS A 443 -20.69 11.43 3.09
N ILE A 444 -19.58 11.87 2.47
CA ILE A 444 -19.26 13.29 2.31
C ILE A 444 -20.24 13.87 1.30
N SER A 445 -20.95 14.93 1.69
CA SER A 445 -21.92 15.59 0.82
C SER A 445 -21.23 16.51 -0.20
N GLU A 446 -21.95 16.82 -1.28
CA GLU A 446 -21.48 17.80 -2.28
C GLU A 446 -21.21 19.18 -1.67
N ASP A 447 -22.01 19.61 -0.71
CA ASP A 447 -21.81 20.91 -0.06
C ASP A 447 -20.50 20.93 0.74
N GLU A 448 -20.19 19.85 1.49
CA GLU A 448 -18.91 19.70 2.22
C GLU A 448 -17.72 19.68 1.27
N ILE A 449 -17.82 18.97 0.13
CA ILE A 449 -16.75 18.94 -0.89
C ILE A 449 -16.51 20.35 -1.45
N ASN A 450 -17.59 21.05 -1.85
CA ASN A 450 -17.50 22.39 -2.41
C ASN A 450 -16.96 23.40 -1.39
N GLU A 451 -17.38 23.33 -0.13
CA GLU A 451 -16.88 24.18 0.95
C GLU A 451 -15.39 23.94 1.19
N PHE A 452 -14.95 22.68 1.23
CA PHE A 452 -13.54 22.36 1.41
C PHE A 452 -12.69 22.91 0.26
N ILE A 453 -13.09 22.68 -1.00
CA ILE A 453 -12.37 23.18 -2.19
C ILE A 453 -12.32 24.70 -2.19
N ALA A 454 -13.41 25.37 -1.84
CA ALA A 454 -13.45 26.84 -1.79
C ALA A 454 -12.46 27.43 -0.76
N ASN A 455 -12.27 26.73 0.36
CA ASN A 455 -11.45 27.20 1.47
C ASN A 455 -9.98 26.71 1.42
N ASN A 456 -9.66 25.71 0.58
CA ASN A 456 -8.34 25.08 0.50
C ASN A 456 -7.81 25.12 -0.94
N LYS A 457 -7.44 26.31 -1.40
CA LYS A 457 -6.85 26.53 -2.73
C LYS A 457 -5.36 26.20 -2.74
N LEU A 458 -4.75 26.12 -3.93
CA LEU A 458 -3.33 25.79 -4.07
C LEU A 458 -2.38 26.68 -3.26
N GLY A 459 -2.71 27.97 -3.14
CA GLY A 459 -1.89 28.92 -2.38
C GLY A 459 -0.50 29.17 -2.98
N ASP A 460 0.41 29.66 -2.13
CA ASP A 460 1.76 30.09 -2.55
C ASP A 460 2.74 28.91 -2.70
N ASN A 461 2.44 27.76 -2.12
CA ASN A 461 3.25 26.54 -2.26
C ASN A 461 2.42 25.38 -2.87
N PRO A 462 2.19 25.40 -4.18
CA PRO A 462 1.38 24.38 -4.85
C PRO A 462 1.91 22.96 -4.67
N LYS A 463 3.24 22.80 -4.64
CA LYS A 463 3.87 21.48 -4.46
C LYS A 463 3.45 20.83 -3.13
N GLU A 464 3.47 21.60 -2.05
CA GLU A 464 3.03 21.15 -0.72
C GLU A 464 1.55 20.79 -0.72
N THR A 465 0.71 21.70 -1.21
CA THR A 465 -0.75 21.53 -1.18
C THR A 465 -1.17 20.29 -1.98
N ILE A 466 -0.66 20.12 -3.21
CA ILE A 466 -0.97 18.97 -4.06
C ILE A 466 -0.49 17.67 -3.41
N ASN A 467 0.76 17.62 -2.96
CA ASN A 467 1.35 16.39 -2.45
C ASN A 467 0.83 15.99 -1.07
N THR A 468 0.37 16.96 -0.27
CA THR A 468 -0.37 16.68 0.97
C THR A 468 -1.71 15.99 0.67
N GLN A 469 -2.44 16.46 -0.35
CA GLN A 469 -3.69 15.83 -0.76
C GLN A 469 -3.46 14.44 -1.40
N ALA A 470 -2.41 14.29 -2.20
CA ALA A 470 -2.00 13.00 -2.73
C ALA A 470 -1.60 12.01 -1.61
N TRP A 471 -0.90 12.50 -0.57
CA TRP A 471 -0.57 11.69 0.60
C TRP A 471 -1.83 11.21 1.34
N ILE A 472 -2.84 12.07 1.55
CA ILE A 472 -4.10 11.66 2.15
C ILE A 472 -4.80 10.59 1.28
N LEU A 473 -4.83 10.77 -0.04
CA LEU A 473 -5.39 9.82 -0.99
C LEU A 473 -4.76 8.43 -0.84
N HIS A 474 -3.43 8.38 -0.71
CA HIS A 474 -2.67 7.13 -0.67
C HIS A 474 -2.65 6.42 0.68
N MET A 475 -3.48 6.81 1.63
CA MET A 475 -3.56 6.15 2.95
C MET A 475 -3.78 4.62 2.83
N MET A 476 -4.60 4.18 1.88
CA MET A 476 -4.85 2.75 1.60
C MET A 476 -3.98 2.18 0.46
N ASN A 477 -3.04 2.98 -0.07
CA ASN A 477 -1.91 2.56 -0.91
C ASN A 477 -0.60 3.10 -0.33
N PRO A 478 -0.23 2.67 0.87
CA PRO A 478 0.84 3.33 1.62
C PRO A 478 2.24 3.19 0.98
N SER A 479 2.45 2.22 0.08
CA SER A 479 3.69 2.15 -0.71
C SER A 479 3.84 3.36 -1.64
N GLU A 480 2.77 3.74 -2.34
CA GLU A 480 2.77 4.94 -3.16
C GLU A 480 2.84 6.21 -2.29
N GLY A 481 2.08 6.25 -1.19
CA GLY A 481 2.14 7.37 -0.25
C GLY A 481 3.54 7.62 0.29
N TRP A 482 4.25 6.57 0.70
CA TRP A 482 5.63 6.66 1.17
C TRP A 482 6.60 7.06 0.07
N ALA A 483 6.45 6.51 -1.14
CA ALA A 483 7.29 6.84 -2.28
C ALA A 483 7.09 8.30 -2.73
N ASN A 484 5.84 8.75 -2.86
CA ASN A 484 5.54 10.13 -3.25
C ASN A 484 5.97 11.15 -2.19
N MET A 485 5.80 10.84 -0.90
CA MET A 485 6.27 11.70 0.17
C MET A 485 7.79 11.88 0.14
N ARG A 486 8.57 10.82 -0.08
CA ARG A 486 10.03 10.90 -0.22
C ARG A 486 10.45 11.72 -1.45
N ARG A 487 9.73 11.56 -2.56
CA ARG A 487 10.00 12.34 -3.79
C ARG A 487 9.66 13.82 -3.63
N SER A 488 8.51 14.11 -3.07
CA SER A 488 7.97 15.48 -3.01
C SER A 488 8.46 16.26 -1.81
N ASP A 489 8.85 15.60 -0.74
CA ASP A 489 9.16 16.15 0.58
C ASP A 489 7.92 16.67 1.34
N TYR A 490 6.72 16.22 0.94
CA TYR A 490 5.44 16.63 1.54
C TYR A 490 4.49 15.45 1.77
N PRO A 491 3.64 15.53 2.81
CA PRO A 491 3.51 16.63 3.75
C PRO A 491 4.70 16.71 4.71
N ALA A 492 4.78 17.83 5.45
CA ALA A 492 5.60 17.86 6.63
C ALA A 492 5.12 16.82 7.65
N ILE A 493 6.03 16.02 8.15
CA ILE A 493 5.76 15.00 9.15
C ILE A 493 6.39 15.33 10.50
N LEU A 494 5.85 14.74 11.56
CA LEU A 494 6.37 14.96 12.90
C LEU A 494 7.81 14.44 13.03
N ASN A 495 8.70 15.30 13.52
CA ASN A 495 10.04 14.88 13.92
C ASN A 495 9.96 14.04 15.20
N ARG A 496 10.39 12.78 15.11
CA ARG A 496 10.34 11.82 16.22
C ARG A 496 11.36 12.07 17.33
N ASP A 497 12.36 12.92 17.10
CA ASP A 497 13.34 13.31 18.13
C ASP A 497 12.68 13.79 19.42
N ARG A 498 11.53 14.41 19.32
CA ARG A 498 10.77 14.89 20.47
C ARG A 498 10.20 13.78 21.34
N LEU A 499 9.97 12.61 20.74
CA LEU A 499 9.37 11.47 21.42
C LEU A 499 10.35 10.76 22.36
N THR A 500 11.65 10.98 22.17
CA THR A 500 12.70 10.41 23.04
C THR A 500 12.65 10.94 24.47
N LYS A 501 12.16 12.18 24.64
CA LYS A 501 12.05 12.81 25.96
C LYS A 501 11.07 12.09 26.88
N ASN A 502 10.19 11.26 26.33
CA ASN A 502 9.16 10.54 27.08
C ASN A 502 9.58 9.10 27.45
N GLY A 503 10.89 8.82 27.48
CA GLY A 503 11.41 7.54 27.98
C GLY A 503 11.48 6.43 26.94
N PHE A 504 11.34 6.77 25.65
CA PHE A 504 11.45 5.82 24.55
C PHE A 504 12.91 5.56 24.20
N THR A 505 13.24 4.29 24.05
CA THR A 505 14.58 3.88 23.58
C THR A 505 14.44 3.39 22.15
N TYR A 506 14.92 4.19 21.22
CA TYR A 506 15.06 3.75 19.85
C TYR A 506 16.29 2.84 19.72
N THR A 507 16.20 1.90 18.81
CA THR A 507 17.28 0.97 18.52
C THR A 507 18.26 1.53 17.49
N ASP A 508 17.84 2.54 16.73
CA ASP A 508 18.66 3.27 15.79
C ASP A 508 19.09 4.61 16.40
N SER A 509 20.34 4.99 16.15
CA SER A 509 20.87 6.30 16.57
C SER A 509 20.47 7.43 15.61
N ASP A 510 19.96 7.10 14.43
CA ASP A 510 19.44 8.04 13.44
C ASP A 510 17.90 8.06 13.49
N TRP A 511 17.37 9.13 14.02
CA TRP A 511 15.94 9.36 14.23
C TRP A 511 15.19 9.75 12.94
N SER A 512 15.92 10.01 11.87
CA SER A 512 15.30 10.34 10.61
C SER A 512 14.41 9.18 10.12
N MET A 513 13.42 9.52 9.35
CA MET A 513 12.57 8.51 8.74
C MET A 513 13.40 7.66 7.77
N PRO A 514 13.33 6.32 7.85
CA PRO A 514 13.93 5.47 6.85
C PRO A 514 13.37 5.76 5.45
N VAL A 515 14.26 5.81 4.46
CA VAL A 515 13.91 6.13 3.07
C VAL A 515 13.90 4.91 2.15
N ARG A 516 14.20 3.74 2.68
CA ARG A 516 14.08 2.42 2.04
C ARG A 516 14.05 1.33 3.10
N LEU A 517 13.64 0.12 2.72
CA LEU A 517 13.93 -1.08 3.51
C LEU A 517 15.29 -1.66 3.10
N GLN A 518 15.95 -2.32 4.03
CA GLN A 518 17.19 -3.04 3.76
C GLN A 518 16.88 -4.36 3.02
N TYR A 519 17.83 -4.84 2.26
CA TYR A 519 17.72 -6.13 1.58
C TYR A 519 17.56 -7.27 2.59
N PRO A 520 16.87 -8.37 2.22
CA PRO A 520 16.82 -9.56 3.05
C PRO A 520 18.22 -10.11 3.36
N GLU A 521 18.47 -10.51 4.60
CA GLU A 521 19.75 -11.09 5.00
C GLU A 521 20.10 -12.38 4.24
N LEU A 522 19.07 -13.10 3.76
CA LEU A 522 19.24 -14.31 2.96
C LEU A 522 19.90 -14.03 1.60
N GLU A 523 19.76 -12.84 1.03
CA GLU A 523 20.43 -12.45 -0.22
C GLU A 523 21.96 -12.48 -0.09
N ALA A 524 22.47 -12.11 1.08
CA ALA A 524 23.89 -12.24 1.38
C ALA A 524 24.41 -13.68 1.35
N GLN A 525 23.51 -14.67 1.51
CA GLN A 525 23.86 -16.09 1.50
C GLN A 525 23.64 -16.74 0.13
N TYR A 526 22.48 -16.48 -0.49
CA TYR A 526 22.05 -17.19 -1.69
C TYR A 526 22.41 -16.48 -3.00
N ASN A 527 22.56 -15.15 -2.98
CA ASN A 527 22.89 -14.32 -4.14
C ASN A 527 24.05 -13.33 -3.87
N ASN A 528 25.05 -13.78 -3.10
CA ASN A 528 26.08 -12.95 -2.50
C ASN A 528 26.80 -11.99 -3.46
N ALA A 529 27.16 -12.45 -4.66
CA ALA A 529 27.91 -11.63 -5.61
C ALA A 529 27.08 -10.41 -6.08
N ASN A 530 25.82 -10.63 -6.44
CA ASN A 530 24.92 -9.58 -6.92
C ASN A 530 24.45 -8.67 -5.79
N TYR A 531 24.18 -9.25 -4.60
CA TYR A 531 23.90 -8.51 -3.38
C TYR A 531 25.04 -7.55 -3.03
N LYS A 532 26.30 -8.04 -3.04
CA LYS A 532 27.48 -7.19 -2.80
C LYS A 532 27.61 -6.07 -3.83
N ALA A 533 27.42 -6.39 -5.10
CA ALA A 533 27.48 -5.38 -6.15
C ALA A 533 26.44 -4.26 -5.96
N ALA A 534 25.22 -4.61 -5.51
CA ALA A 534 24.19 -3.62 -5.19
C ALA A 534 24.58 -2.74 -3.98
N ILE A 535 25.12 -3.35 -2.92
CA ILE A 535 25.59 -2.62 -1.74
C ILE A 535 26.78 -1.72 -2.07
N ASP A 536 27.72 -2.19 -2.90
CA ASP A 536 28.89 -1.39 -3.31
C ASP A 536 28.46 -0.12 -4.05
N ARG A 537 27.40 -0.18 -4.88
CA ARG A 537 26.80 1.01 -5.52
C ARG A 537 26.21 2.00 -4.49
N MET A 538 25.77 1.51 -3.36
CA MET A 538 25.27 2.35 -2.25
C MET A 538 26.37 2.88 -1.34
N GLY A 539 27.64 2.57 -1.59
CA GLY A 539 28.79 2.99 -0.78
C GLY A 539 29.23 1.95 0.25
N GLY A 540 28.93 0.68 0.03
CA GLY A 540 29.46 -0.47 0.79
C GLY A 540 28.69 -0.84 2.04
N THR A 541 27.56 -0.21 2.32
CA THR A 541 26.73 -0.53 3.50
C THR A 541 25.25 -0.53 3.11
N ASP A 542 24.54 -1.58 3.48
CA ASP A 542 23.08 -1.64 3.37
C ASP A 542 22.45 -0.88 4.54
N ASN A 543 21.99 0.34 4.25
CA ASN A 543 21.44 1.24 5.23
C ASN A 543 20.09 1.79 4.73
N TRP A 544 19.07 1.73 5.55
CA TRP A 544 17.74 2.20 5.21
C TRP A 544 17.56 3.74 5.22
N HIS A 545 18.56 4.51 5.67
CA HIS A 545 18.64 5.96 5.49
C HIS A 545 19.36 6.36 4.18
N LYS A 546 19.74 5.38 3.35
CA LYS A 546 20.35 5.63 2.06
C LYS A 546 19.29 5.92 1.02
N ARG A 547 19.30 7.15 0.46
CA ARG A 547 18.32 7.59 -0.53
C ARG A 547 18.37 6.76 -1.80
N LEU A 548 17.20 6.56 -2.40
CA LEU A 548 17.06 5.96 -3.71
C LEU A 548 17.51 6.95 -4.80
N TRP A 549 17.81 6.44 -5.98
CA TRP A 549 18.31 7.26 -7.10
C TRP A 549 17.41 8.46 -7.42
N TRP A 550 16.10 8.29 -7.38
CA TRP A 550 15.13 9.36 -7.66
C TRP A 550 14.84 10.28 -6.47
N ASP A 551 15.21 9.90 -5.27
CA ASP A 551 14.96 10.66 -4.04
C ASP A 551 16.06 11.71 -3.83
N LYS A 552 15.80 12.96 -4.22
CA LYS A 552 16.72 14.09 -4.11
C LYS A 552 16.40 15.04 -2.96
N ALA A 553 15.14 15.04 -2.52
CA ALA A 553 14.68 15.91 -1.45
C ALA A 553 15.08 15.38 -0.07
N ASP A 554 15.02 16.22 0.93
CA ASP A 554 15.03 15.81 2.33
C ASP A 554 13.58 15.70 2.80
N VAL A 555 13.21 14.63 3.46
CA VAL A 555 11.87 14.54 4.07
C VAL A 555 11.67 15.73 4.98
N ASN A 556 10.60 16.48 4.76
CA ASN A 556 10.32 17.72 5.45
C ASN A 556 9.89 17.44 6.90
N LEU A 557 10.88 17.23 7.76
CA LEU A 557 10.67 17.09 9.19
C LEU A 557 10.47 18.47 9.77
N GLN A 558 9.31 18.72 10.37
CA GLN A 558 9.08 19.96 11.11
C GLN A 558 9.38 19.74 12.60
N PRO A 559 10.55 20.18 13.09
CA PRO A 559 10.85 20.10 14.52
C PRO A 559 9.87 20.91 15.36
N ASP A 560 9.22 21.90 14.76
CA ASP A 560 8.22 22.77 15.38
C ASP A 560 6.80 22.53 14.86
N PHE A 561 6.57 21.47 14.08
CA PHE A 561 5.22 21.01 13.78
C PHE A 561 4.57 20.68 15.12
N ASN A 562 3.89 21.68 15.62
CA ASN A 562 3.23 21.68 16.90
C ASN A 562 1.76 21.98 16.63
N PRO A 563 1.05 21.05 15.97
CA PRO A 563 -0.37 21.09 16.16
C PRO A 563 -0.53 20.97 17.68
N PRO A 564 -1.65 21.33 18.25
CA PRO A 564 -1.89 21.04 19.65
C PRO A 564 -1.88 19.53 19.82
N PHE A 565 -0.69 18.94 19.83
CA PHE A 565 -0.48 17.61 20.37
C PHE A 565 -1.08 17.68 21.76
N GLY A 566 -2.01 16.82 22.03
CA GLY A 566 -2.75 16.84 23.25
C GLY A 566 -1.88 16.98 24.49
N LYS A 567 -2.44 17.36 25.56
CA LYS A 567 -1.78 17.75 26.83
C LYS A 567 -0.71 16.78 27.37
N GLY A 568 -0.53 15.62 26.80
CA GLY A 568 0.49 14.64 27.17
C GLY A 568 1.88 14.86 26.55
N TYR A 569 2.05 15.85 25.65
CA TYR A 569 3.29 16.08 24.90
C TYR A 569 3.87 17.49 25.08
N SER A 570 3.30 18.28 25.96
CA SER A 570 3.88 19.56 26.33
C SER A 570 4.99 19.33 27.35
N GLU A 571 6.25 19.54 26.89
CA GLU A 571 7.50 19.70 27.64
C GLU A 571 8.11 18.46 28.30
#